data_0d870fadf9e3d494d3c465899a80ab04
#
_entry.id   0d870fadf9e3d494d3c465899a80ab04
#
_cell.length_a   1.000
_cell.length_b   1.000
_cell.length_c   1.000
_cell.angle_alpha   90.00
_cell.angle_beta   90.00
_cell.angle_gamma   90.00
#
_symmetry.space_group_name_H-M   'P 1'
#
loop_
_entity.id
_entity.type
_entity.pdbx_description
1 polymer ?
#
loop_
_entity_poly.entity_id
_entity_poly.type
_entity_poly.pdbx_seq_one_letter_code
_entity_poly.pdbx_strand_id
1 'polypeptide(L)'
;MIKLIATDVDGTLVKDGTLLIDPEYMTVVSRLVDQGIHFVVCSGRQFSSEQKLFAPIKDRLLYISDGGTVVRTPEKILKTYPMETALWKSMCRMVHDELPSCDCFAATPDYCLAEDAGSRMFHWLRDSYGFDVREVPDLSKVENRGHYQIHNLPSNLL
;
A
#
# COMPACT_ATOMS: atom_id res chain seq x y z
N MET A 1 -18.40 -5.52 25.05
CA MET A 1 -17.23 -6.35 24.66
C MET A 1 -16.73 -5.84 23.32
N ILE A 2 -15.43 -5.56 23.19
CA ILE A 2 -14.78 -5.14 21.93
C ILE A 2 -14.81 -6.33 20.96
N LYS A 3 -15.25 -6.11 19.72
CA LYS A 3 -15.33 -7.14 18.68
C LYS A 3 -14.36 -6.91 17.53
N LEU A 4 -13.89 -5.67 17.36
CA LEU A 4 -13.00 -5.29 16.29
C LEU A 4 -11.99 -4.27 16.82
N ILE A 5 -10.73 -4.41 16.41
CA ILE A 5 -9.65 -3.46 16.63
C ILE A 5 -9.07 -3.12 15.26
N ALA A 6 -9.01 -1.84 14.93
CA ALA A 6 -8.34 -1.33 13.75
C ALA A 6 -7.14 -0.51 14.20
N THR A 7 -5.99 -0.71 13.56
CA THR A 7 -4.75 0.01 13.90
C THR A 7 -4.07 0.52 12.65
N ASP A 8 -3.49 1.70 12.76
CA ASP A 8 -2.50 2.20 11.83
C ASP A 8 -1.16 1.47 12.01
N VAL A 9 -0.29 1.54 11.03
CA VAL A 9 0.98 0.81 10.97
C VAL A 9 2.17 1.75 11.17
N ASP A 10 2.39 2.64 10.21
CA ASP A 10 3.58 3.49 10.18
C ASP A 10 3.47 4.62 11.21
N GLY A 11 4.50 4.74 12.06
CA GLY A 11 4.45 5.67 13.19
C GLY A 11 3.59 5.20 14.39
N THR A 12 2.91 4.05 14.27
CA THR A 12 2.06 3.47 15.32
C THR A 12 2.61 2.12 15.80
N LEU A 13 2.66 1.12 14.93
CA LEU A 13 3.20 -0.21 15.26
C LEU A 13 4.67 -0.35 14.90
N VAL A 14 5.11 0.34 13.87
CA VAL A 14 6.48 0.31 13.35
C VAL A 14 6.96 1.71 13.01
N LYS A 15 8.28 1.87 12.89
CA LYS A 15 8.87 3.07 12.28
C LYS A 15 8.59 3.07 10.78
N ASP A 16 8.39 4.25 10.21
CA ASP A 16 8.18 4.43 8.77
C ASP A 16 9.26 3.73 7.94
N GLY A 17 8.84 3.07 6.87
CA GLY A 17 9.76 2.44 5.93
C GLY A 17 10.46 1.18 6.44
N THR A 18 9.94 0.51 7.46
CA THR A 18 10.48 -0.76 7.94
C THR A 18 9.53 -1.92 7.72
N LEU A 19 10.08 -3.12 7.54
CA LEU A 19 9.35 -4.39 7.54
C LEU A 19 9.54 -5.15 8.87
N LEU A 20 10.09 -4.48 9.89
CA LEU A 20 10.34 -5.08 11.19
C LEU A 20 9.27 -4.65 12.18
N ILE A 21 8.47 -5.61 12.62
CA ILE A 21 7.51 -5.44 13.72
C ILE A 21 8.01 -6.20 14.95
N ASP A 22 7.77 -5.64 16.12
CA ASP A 22 8.13 -6.30 17.37
C ASP A 22 7.37 -7.63 17.51
N PRO A 23 8.05 -8.76 17.77
CA PRO A 23 7.42 -10.08 17.98
C PRO A 23 6.37 -10.08 19.10
N GLU A 24 6.47 -9.19 20.07
CA GLU A 24 5.46 -9.04 21.11
C GLU A 24 4.11 -8.59 20.55
N TYR A 25 4.10 -7.66 19.58
CA TYR A 25 2.87 -7.26 18.88
C TYR A 25 2.22 -8.44 18.18
N MET A 26 3.01 -9.27 17.47
CA MET A 26 2.48 -10.47 16.81
C MET A 26 1.81 -11.42 17.79
N THR A 27 2.43 -11.60 18.97
CA THR A 27 1.89 -12.44 20.03
C THR A 27 0.57 -11.90 20.58
N VAL A 28 0.51 -10.59 20.84
CA VAL A 28 -0.69 -9.92 21.34
C VAL A 28 -1.82 -10.00 20.31
N VAL A 29 -1.54 -9.64 19.05
CA VAL A 29 -2.54 -9.69 17.95
C VAL A 29 -3.06 -11.11 17.78
N SER A 30 -2.19 -12.11 17.76
CA SER A 30 -2.62 -13.52 17.66
C SER A 30 -3.60 -13.91 18.78
N ARG A 31 -3.30 -13.56 20.04
CA ARG A 31 -4.18 -13.81 21.17
C ARG A 31 -5.54 -13.09 21.07
N LEU A 32 -5.55 -11.87 20.55
CA LEU A 32 -6.81 -11.13 20.32
C LEU A 32 -7.68 -11.84 19.27
N VAL A 33 -7.08 -12.29 18.18
CA VAL A 33 -7.77 -13.05 17.13
C VAL A 33 -8.27 -14.41 17.66
N ASP A 34 -7.50 -15.09 18.50
CA ASP A 34 -7.90 -16.33 19.17
C ASP A 34 -9.14 -16.15 20.07
N GLN A 35 -9.34 -14.96 20.62
CA GLN A 35 -10.51 -14.58 21.42
C GLN A 35 -11.72 -14.15 20.55
N GLY A 36 -11.63 -14.25 19.21
CA GLY A 36 -12.69 -13.87 18.28
C GLY A 36 -12.80 -12.38 18.01
N ILE A 37 -11.75 -11.61 18.29
CA ILE A 37 -11.67 -10.19 17.96
C ILE A 37 -11.15 -10.07 16.53
N HIS A 38 -11.88 -9.37 15.66
CA HIS A 38 -11.39 -9.03 14.33
C HIS A 38 -10.29 -7.98 14.44
N PHE A 39 -9.12 -8.29 13.94
CA PHE A 39 -8.01 -7.34 13.88
C PHE A 39 -7.85 -6.82 12.44
N VAL A 40 -7.88 -5.50 12.28
CA VAL A 40 -7.82 -4.80 10.99
C VAL A 40 -6.54 -3.98 10.93
N VAL A 41 -5.71 -4.28 9.96
CA VAL A 41 -4.54 -3.48 9.58
C VAL A 41 -5.03 -2.35 8.68
N CYS A 42 -4.78 -1.10 9.06
CA CYS A 42 -5.17 0.08 8.28
C CYS A 42 -3.93 0.88 7.94
N SER A 43 -3.53 0.94 6.67
CA SER A 43 -2.29 1.60 6.28
C SER A 43 -2.37 2.25 4.90
N GLY A 44 -1.47 3.20 4.65
CA GLY A 44 -1.15 3.65 3.30
C GLY A 44 -0.33 2.64 2.50
N ARG A 45 0.14 1.58 3.14
CA ARG A 45 0.89 0.52 2.48
C ARG A 45 0.03 -0.28 1.50
N GLN A 46 0.71 -0.83 0.51
CA GLN A 46 0.13 -1.84 -0.37
C GLN A 46 -0.09 -3.15 0.39
N PHE A 47 -1.14 -3.88 0.04
CA PHE A 47 -1.49 -5.16 0.65
C PHE A 47 -0.33 -6.17 0.72
N SER A 48 0.47 -6.27 -0.35
CA SER A 48 1.65 -7.15 -0.39
C SER A 48 2.69 -6.80 0.68
N SER A 49 2.86 -5.52 0.99
CA SER A 49 3.74 -5.01 2.04
C SER A 49 3.19 -5.35 3.44
N GLU A 50 1.88 -5.13 3.65
CA GLU A 50 1.22 -5.48 4.91
C GLU A 50 1.32 -6.98 5.19
N GLN A 51 1.13 -7.83 4.17
CA GLN A 51 1.28 -9.28 4.31
C GLN A 51 2.71 -9.70 4.67
N LYS A 52 3.73 -9.02 4.16
CA LYS A 52 5.12 -9.28 4.54
C LYS A 52 5.36 -8.90 6.00
N LEU A 53 4.85 -7.74 6.41
CA LEU A 53 4.99 -7.24 7.79
C LEU A 53 4.32 -8.17 8.80
N PHE A 54 3.13 -8.68 8.50
CA PHE A 54 2.36 -9.57 9.38
C PHE A 54 2.51 -11.05 9.00
N ALA A 55 3.59 -11.45 8.33
CA ALA A 55 3.77 -12.78 7.76
C ALA A 55 3.34 -13.96 8.64
N PRO A 56 3.63 -14.01 9.95
CA PRO A 56 3.25 -15.15 10.80
C PRO A 56 1.74 -15.32 11.02
N ILE A 57 0.95 -14.26 10.88
CA ILE A 57 -0.49 -14.25 11.18
C ILE A 57 -1.34 -13.63 10.06
N LYS A 58 -0.73 -13.35 8.92
CA LYS A 58 -1.32 -12.60 7.79
C LYS A 58 -2.68 -13.13 7.33
N ASP A 59 -2.86 -14.46 7.36
CA ASP A 59 -4.07 -15.12 6.86
C ASP A 59 -5.25 -15.04 7.84
N ARG A 60 -5.05 -14.41 8.99
CA ARG A 60 -6.04 -14.26 10.06
C ARG A 60 -6.52 -12.83 10.27
N LEU A 61 -6.02 -11.89 9.47
CA LEU A 61 -6.25 -10.45 9.62
C LEU A 61 -7.17 -9.92 8.52
N LEU A 62 -7.73 -8.76 8.77
CA LEU A 62 -8.41 -7.95 7.77
C LEU A 62 -7.53 -6.77 7.39
N TYR A 63 -7.68 -6.26 6.17
CA TYR A 63 -6.82 -5.23 5.63
C TYR A 63 -7.61 -4.07 5.02
N ILE A 64 -7.19 -2.86 5.33
CA ILE A 64 -7.59 -1.62 4.70
C ILE A 64 -6.31 -0.97 4.18
N SER A 65 -5.99 -1.25 2.93
CA SER A 65 -4.72 -0.92 2.28
C SER A 65 -4.83 0.34 1.41
N ASP A 66 -3.68 0.82 0.93
CA ASP A 66 -3.58 1.94 0.00
C ASP A 66 -4.38 3.17 0.46
N GLY A 67 -4.20 3.58 1.72
CA GLY A 67 -4.87 4.74 2.29
C GLY A 67 -6.40 4.60 2.40
N GLY A 68 -6.93 3.38 2.46
CA GLY A 68 -8.37 3.11 2.61
C GLY A 68 -9.09 2.80 1.30
N THR A 69 -8.39 2.75 0.18
CA THR A 69 -9.01 2.49 -1.12
C THR A 69 -9.29 1.03 -1.40
N VAL A 70 -8.66 0.12 -0.65
CA VAL A 70 -8.88 -1.32 -0.75
C VAL A 70 -9.22 -1.90 0.62
N VAL A 71 -10.38 -2.55 0.73
CA VAL A 71 -10.80 -3.31 1.91
C VAL A 71 -10.85 -4.77 1.53
N ARG A 72 -10.13 -5.64 2.25
CA ARG A 72 -10.03 -7.05 1.87
C ARG A 72 -9.75 -7.99 3.04
N THR A 73 -10.06 -9.26 2.83
CA THR A 73 -9.46 -10.40 3.53
C THR A 73 -8.19 -10.84 2.77
N PRO A 74 -7.39 -11.76 3.30
CA PRO A 74 -6.29 -12.35 2.54
C PRO A 74 -6.71 -12.92 1.17
N GLU A 75 -7.90 -13.52 1.11
CA GLU A 75 -8.38 -14.26 -0.08
C GLU A 75 -9.24 -13.41 -1.01
N LYS A 76 -9.91 -12.37 -0.46
CA LYS A 76 -10.98 -11.69 -1.20
C LYS A 76 -10.99 -10.18 -0.98
N ILE A 77 -11.07 -9.44 -2.08
CA ILE A 77 -11.40 -8.00 -2.06
C ILE A 77 -12.88 -7.85 -1.70
N LEU A 78 -13.16 -7.13 -0.63
CA LEU A 78 -14.52 -6.84 -0.14
C LEU A 78 -15.06 -5.54 -0.75
N LYS A 79 -14.19 -4.53 -0.87
CA LYS A 79 -14.55 -3.22 -1.41
C LYS A 79 -13.33 -2.52 -1.97
N THR A 80 -13.55 -1.74 -3.04
CA THR A 80 -12.55 -0.80 -3.59
C THR A 80 -13.18 0.56 -3.84
N TYR A 81 -12.35 1.58 -3.78
CA TYR A 81 -12.69 2.98 -4.05
C TYR A 81 -11.71 3.54 -5.09
N PRO A 82 -11.85 3.16 -6.37
CA PRO A 82 -10.92 3.56 -7.41
C PRO A 82 -11.08 5.04 -7.77
N MET A 83 -9.97 5.65 -8.17
CA MET A 83 -10.00 6.94 -8.83
C MET A 83 -10.52 6.80 -10.26
N GLU A 84 -11.26 7.79 -10.75
CA GLU A 84 -11.72 7.81 -12.15
C GLU A 84 -10.52 7.78 -13.11
N THR A 85 -10.64 6.98 -14.18
CA THR A 85 -9.53 6.75 -15.13
C THR A 85 -9.04 8.03 -15.79
N ALA A 86 -9.94 8.91 -16.24
CA ALA A 86 -9.56 10.17 -16.87
C ALA A 86 -8.81 11.08 -15.90
N LEU A 87 -9.21 11.07 -14.62
CA LEU A 87 -8.61 11.88 -13.57
C LEU A 87 -7.18 11.43 -13.26
N TRP A 88 -6.97 10.16 -12.90
CA TRP A 88 -5.62 9.72 -12.55
C TRP A 88 -4.64 9.80 -13.71
N LYS A 89 -5.07 9.55 -14.95
CA LYS A 89 -4.24 9.72 -16.13
C LYS A 89 -3.89 11.20 -16.40
N SER A 90 -4.80 12.12 -16.12
CA SER A 90 -4.50 13.55 -16.23
C SER A 90 -3.50 14.00 -15.15
N MET A 91 -3.59 13.44 -13.96
CA MET A 91 -2.61 13.72 -12.89
C MET A 91 -1.21 13.20 -13.26
N CYS A 92 -1.09 11.99 -13.82
CA CYS A 92 0.20 11.49 -14.31
C CYS A 92 0.82 12.42 -15.35
N ARG A 93 0.02 12.88 -16.34
CA ARG A 93 0.50 13.85 -17.35
C ARG A 93 0.93 15.16 -16.71
N MET A 94 0.14 15.70 -15.78
CA MET A 94 0.49 16.94 -15.09
C MET A 94 1.81 16.80 -14.31
N VAL A 95 2.02 15.69 -13.61
CA VAL A 95 3.28 15.44 -12.92
C VAL A 95 4.44 15.38 -13.91
N HIS A 96 4.29 14.63 -15.00
CA HIS A 96 5.30 14.51 -16.04
C HIS A 96 5.67 15.85 -16.67
N ASP A 97 4.66 16.68 -17.00
CA ASP A 97 4.85 17.94 -17.75
C ASP A 97 5.25 19.12 -16.86
N GLU A 98 4.72 19.20 -15.64
CA GLU A 98 4.84 20.39 -14.79
C GLU A 98 5.73 20.17 -13.56
N LEU A 99 5.98 18.91 -13.15
CA LEU A 99 6.70 18.56 -11.93
C LEU A 99 7.83 17.54 -12.20
N PRO A 100 8.81 17.85 -13.08
CA PRO A 100 9.84 16.89 -13.51
C PRO A 100 10.77 16.42 -12.37
N SER A 101 10.72 17.05 -11.20
CA SER A 101 11.44 16.64 -9.99
C SER A 101 10.60 15.76 -9.06
N CYS A 102 9.41 15.35 -9.47
CA CYS A 102 8.55 14.49 -8.71
C CYS A 102 8.40 13.14 -9.40
N ASP A 103 8.57 12.08 -8.64
CA ASP A 103 8.19 10.74 -9.08
C ASP A 103 6.70 10.50 -8.83
N CYS A 104 6.09 9.69 -9.68
CA CYS A 104 4.69 9.33 -9.59
C CYS A 104 4.55 7.81 -9.67
N PHE A 105 3.66 7.24 -8.88
CA PHE A 105 3.28 5.85 -9.04
C PHE A 105 1.77 5.66 -8.95
N ALA A 106 1.27 4.66 -9.67
CA ALA A 106 -0.12 4.29 -9.69
C ALA A 106 -0.32 2.96 -8.94
N ALA A 107 -1.08 2.98 -7.84
CA ALA A 107 -1.37 1.80 -7.04
C ALA A 107 -2.60 1.06 -7.56
N THR A 108 -2.51 -0.27 -7.58
CA THR A 108 -3.63 -1.21 -7.75
C THR A 108 -3.80 -2.03 -6.48
N PRO A 109 -4.88 -2.81 -6.33
CA PRO A 109 -5.04 -3.66 -5.14
C PRO A 109 -3.92 -4.68 -4.90
N ASP A 110 -3.13 -5.03 -5.91
CA ASP A 110 -2.14 -6.11 -5.82
C ASP A 110 -0.71 -5.67 -6.13
N TYR A 111 -0.51 -4.60 -6.91
CA TYR A 111 0.82 -4.06 -7.27
C TYR A 111 0.73 -2.57 -7.56
N CYS A 112 1.87 -1.91 -7.67
CA CYS A 112 1.92 -0.55 -8.18
C CYS A 112 2.80 -0.44 -9.43
N LEU A 113 2.58 0.63 -10.20
CA LEU A 113 3.29 0.94 -11.44
C LEU A 113 4.07 2.23 -11.27
N ALA A 114 5.29 2.27 -11.76
CA ALA A 114 6.13 3.46 -11.82
C ALA A 114 6.89 3.50 -13.14
N GLU A 115 7.35 4.69 -13.56
CA GLU A 115 7.97 4.88 -14.89
C GLU A 115 9.48 4.67 -14.90
N ASP A 116 10.17 4.81 -13.76
CA ASP A 116 11.63 4.72 -13.67
C ASP A 116 12.05 3.75 -12.56
N ALA A 117 12.46 2.55 -12.97
CA ALA A 117 13.00 1.54 -12.06
C ALA A 117 14.33 1.94 -11.40
N GLY A 118 15.03 2.95 -11.94
CA GLY A 118 16.24 3.53 -11.37
C GLY A 118 15.99 4.63 -10.34
N SER A 119 14.75 5.11 -10.21
CA SER A 119 14.42 6.21 -9.32
C SER A 119 14.55 5.83 -7.84
N ARG A 120 14.84 6.83 -7.00
CA ARG A 120 14.91 6.65 -5.54
C ARG A 120 13.57 6.18 -4.97
N MET A 121 12.46 6.71 -5.49
CA MET A 121 11.13 6.30 -5.09
C MET A 121 10.88 4.82 -5.38
N PHE A 122 11.22 4.33 -6.57
CA PHE A 122 11.06 2.93 -6.94
C PHE A 122 11.80 2.01 -5.96
N HIS A 123 13.07 2.30 -5.68
CA HIS A 123 13.87 1.54 -4.74
C HIS A 123 13.31 1.63 -3.31
N TRP A 124 12.90 2.81 -2.88
CA TRP A 124 12.34 3.02 -1.54
C TRP A 124 11.04 2.22 -1.32
N LEU A 125 10.12 2.26 -2.29
CA LEU A 125 8.88 1.48 -2.22
C LEU A 125 9.17 -0.02 -2.20
N ARG A 126 10.04 -0.49 -3.09
CA ARG A 126 10.37 -1.91 -3.21
C ARG A 126 11.18 -2.43 -2.02
N ASP A 127 12.26 -1.74 -1.66
CA ASP A 127 13.28 -2.27 -0.75
C ASP A 127 12.98 -1.93 0.71
N SER A 128 12.41 -0.74 1.01
CA SER A 128 12.07 -0.32 2.38
C SER A 128 10.66 -0.73 2.78
N TYR A 129 9.69 -0.53 1.90
CA TYR A 129 8.27 -0.87 2.20
C TYR A 129 7.86 -2.26 1.71
N GLY A 130 8.64 -2.88 0.84
CA GLY A 130 8.34 -4.21 0.31
C GLY A 130 7.15 -4.27 -0.64
N PHE A 131 6.87 -3.18 -1.36
CA PHE A 131 5.84 -3.14 -2.39
C PHE A 131 6.19 -4.04 -3.57
N ASP A 132 5.17 -4.56 -4.26
CA ASP A 132 5.30 -5.09 -5.63
C ASP A 132 5.24 -3.91 -6.60
N VAL A 133 6.41 -3.39 -7.00
CA VAL A 133 6.52 -2.27 -7.94
C VAL A 133 6.93 -2.80 -9.31
N ARG A 134 6.21 -2.39 -10.34
CA ARG A 134 6.47 -2.80 -11.73
C ARG A 134 6.70 -1.56 -12.59
N GLU A 135 7.73 -1.64 -13.42
CA GLU A 135 8.05 -0.57 -14.36
C GLU A 135 7.12 -0.56 -15.56
N VAL A 136 6.74 0.64 -15.98
CA VAL A 136 5.99 0.89 -17.23
C VAL A 136 6.59 2.09 -17.96
N PRO A 137 6.53 2.12 -19.31
CA PRO A 137 7.13 3.22 -20.08
C PRO A 137 6.42 4.58 -19.89
N ASP A 138 5.14 4.58 -19.57
CA ASP A 138 4.31 5.79 -19.44
C ASP A 138 3.01 5.44 -18.72
N LEU A 139 2.84 5.95 -17.50
CA LEU A 139 1.66 5.72 -16.67
C LEU A 139 0.38 6.21 -17.34
N SER A 140 0.42 7.31 -18.05
CA SER A 140 -0.76 7.89 -18.71
C SER A 140 -1.31 7.00 -19.84
N LYS A 141 -0.50 6.10 -20.38
CA LYS A 141 -0.85 5.15 -21.46
C LYS A 141 -1.24 3.76 -20.99
N VAL A 142 -1.08 3.48 -19.70
CA VAL A 142 -1.45 2.17 -19.16
C VAL A 142 -2.94 1.90 -19.41
N GLU A 143 -3.24 0.71 -19.93
CA GLU A 143 -4.62 0.26 -20.09
C GLU A 143 -5.29 0.09 -18.71
N ASN A 144 -6.54 0.52 -18.63
CA ASN A 144 -7.30 0.37 -17.39
C ASN A 144 -7.68 -1.11 -17.17
N ARG A 145 -6.86 -1.84 -16.43
CA ARG A 145 -7.13 -3.23 -16.02
C ARG A 145 -7.51 -3.36 -14.55
N GLY A 146 -7.77 -2.24 -13.86
CA GLY A 146 -8.04 -2.30 -12.43
C GLY A 146 -8.33 -0.94 -11.80
N HIS A 147 -8.25 -0.94 -10.50
CA HIS A 147 -8.52 0.22 -9.66
C HIS A 147 -7.19 0.91 -9.35
N TYR A 148 -6.97 2.10 -9.91
CA TYR A 148 -5.74 2.85 -9.69
C TYR A 148 -5.95 3.99 -8.69
N GLN A 149 -4.93 4.23 -7.89
CA GLN A 149 -4.76 5.40 -7.07
C GLN A 149 -3.39 6.01 -7.36
N ILE A 150 -3.29 7.34 -7.36
CA ILE A 150 -2.04 8.04 -7.66
C ILE A 150 -1.41 8.57 -6.38
N HIS A 151 -0.11 8.39 -6.28
CA HIS A 151 0.73 8.96 -5.25
C HIS A 151 1.89 9.70 -5.90
N ASN A 152 2.18 10.90 -5.43
CA ASN A 152 3.29 11.74 -5.86
C ASN A 152 4.26 11.92 -4.70
N LEU A 153 5.54 11.72 -4.95
CA LEU A 153 6.61 11.97 -3.99
C LEU A 153 7.67 12.87 -4.62
N PRO A 154 8.01 13.99 -4.00
CA PRO A 154 9.15 14.79 -4.42
C PRO A 154 10.44 13.98 -4.33
N SER A 155 11.21 13.92 -5.41
CA SER A 155 12.43 13.10 -5.51
C SER A 155 13.52 13.46 -4.48
N ASN A 156 13.40 14.62 -3.83
CA ASN A 156 14.33 15.13 -2.82
C ASN A 156 13.91 14.86 -1.36
N LEU A 157 12.74 14.26 -1.13
CA LEU A 157 12.26 13.93 0.22
C LEU A 157 12.62 12.51 0.69
N LEU A 158 13.27 11.71 -0.16
CA LEU A 158 13.65 10.32 0.12
C LEU A 158 15.14 10.18 0.44
#